data_8866f149789b3f9233a7f1dc3811cdf3
#
_entry.id   8866f149789b3f9233a7f1dc3811cdf3
#
_cell.length_a   1.000
_cell.length_b   1.000
_cell.length_c   1.000
_cell.angle_alpha   90.00
_cell.angle_beta   90.00
_cell.angle_gamma   90.00
#
_symmetry.space_group_name_H-M   'P 1'
#
loop_
_entity.id
_entity.type
_entity.pdbx_description
1 polymer ?
#
loop_
_entity_poly.entity_id
_entity_poly.type
_entity_poly.pdbx_seq_one_letter_code
_entity_poly.pdbx_strand_id
1 'polypeptide(L)'
;SLNFTYFSTLFNKRTIYSSSVIVEGSDQHFERVKGMLTGVMVLKGTAKTKMTVGLAVNIDPTAQVPVIPVFTYEHRFDNGLIADVTLPKSVYMRKYLFKNTGRVSLGAEMDQTTFYVYNIDGSNPDQRFQYRQLDINSGIIYEHAIGDFIITGKTGIKLTPSGRLFRKEDNFNDAVFEITPDP
;
A
#
# COMPACT_ATOMS: atom_id res chain seq x y z
N SER A 1 -1.89 8.16 13.55
CA SER A 1 -3.15 8.11 12.77
C SER A 1 -4.33 7.75 13.66
N LEU A 2 -5.49 8.29 13.31
CA LEU A 2 -6.78 7.95 13.91
C LEU A 2 -7.61 7.24 12.85
N ASN A 3 -8.19 6.07 13.20
CA ASN A 3 -8.98 5.26 12.28
C ASN A 3 -10.36 4.98 12.87
N PHE A 4 -11.38 5.05 12.01
CA PHE A 4 -12.75 4.69 12.33
C PHE A 4 -13.25 3.67 11.32
N THR A 5 -13.94 2.62 11.78
CA THR A 5 -14.51 1.58 10.91
C THR A 5 -15.97 1.33 11.29
N TYR A 6 -16.83 1.30 10.27
CA TYR A 6 -18.25 1.04 10.40
C TYR A 6 -18.69 -0.13 9.52
N PHE A 7 -19.43 -1.06 10.09
CA PHE A 7 -19.97 -2.23 9.41
C PHE A 7 -21.43 -2.01 9.08
N SER A 8 -21.82 -2.29 7.86
CA SER A 8 -23.19 -2.11 7.38
C SER A 8 -23.57 -3.18 6.35
N THR A 9 -24.76 -3.04 5.80
CA THR A 9 -25.25 -3.87 4.69
C THR A 9 -25.73 -2.95 3.58
N LEU A 10 -25.22 -3.15 2.37
CA LEU A 10 -25.65 -2.44 1.17
C LEU A 10 -25.94 -3.49 0.08
N PHE A 11 -27.09 -3.38 -0.60
CA PHE A 11 -27.56 -4.36 -1.60
C PHE A 11 -27.55 -5.82 -1.09
N ASN A 12 -27.96 -6.04 0.16
CA ASN A 12 -27.92 -7.36 0.84
C ASN A 12 -26.52 -7.96 0.96
N LYS A 13 -25.45 -7.13 0.81
CA LYS A 13 -24.06 -7.53 0.97
C LYS A 13 -23.44 -6.82 2.17
N ARG A 14 -22.60 -7.52 2.91
CA ARG A 14 -21.81 -6.90 3.98
C ARG A 14 -20.89 -5.83 3.38
N THR A 15 -20.94 -4.64 3.95
CA THR A 15 -20.15 -3.50 3.50
C THR A 15 -19.40 -2.93 4.70
N ILE A 16 -18.14 -2.56 4.48
CA ILE A 16 -17.24 -2.00 5.48
C ILE A 16 -16.86 -0.61 5.00
N TYR A 17 -17.11 0.38 5.82
CA TYR A 17 -16.67 1.76 5.61
C TYR A 17 -15.57 2.07 6.60
N SER A 18 -14.49 2.68 6.13
CA SER A 18 -13.40 3.12 6.99
C SER A 18 -13.03 4.56 6.67
N SER A 19 -12.68 5.32 7.70
CA SER A 19 -12.08 6.63 7.57
C SER A 19 -10.81 6.68 8.39
N SER A 20 -9.78 7.35 7.85
CA SER A 20 -8.51 7.54 8.52
C SER A 20 -8.09 9.00 8.43
N VAL A 21 -7.58 9.54 9.52
CA VAL A 21 -6.87 10.81 9.57
C VAL A 21 -5.42 10.50 9.91
N ILE A 22 -4.51 10.94 9.06
CA ILE A 22 -3.07 10.70 9.18
C ILE A 22 -2.40 12.06 9.36
N VAL A 23 -1.66 12.21 10.44
CA VAL A 23 -0.83 13.38 10.71
C VAL A 23 0.60 13.01 10.39
N GLU A 24 1.21 13.74 9.48
CA GLU A 24 2.63 13.61 9.12
C GLU A 24 3.42 14.74 9.73
N GLY A 25 4.58 14.41 10.27
CA GLY A 25 5.54 15.35 10.83
C GLY A 25 6.95 14.82 10.68
N SER A 26 7.91 15.73 10.72
CA SER A 26 9.32 15.45 10.86
C SER A 26 9.77 15.74 12.29
N ASP A 27 11.04 15.58 12.58
CA ASP A 27 11.69 16.00 13.82
C ASP A 27 11.68 17.52 14.03
N GLN A 28 11.46 18.29 12.96
CA GLN A 28 11.51 19.75 13.00
C GLN A 28 10.14 20.42 12.89
N HIS A 29 9.20 19.80 12.14
CA HIS A 29 7.94 20.46 11.78
C HIS A 29 6.76 19.50 11.67
N PHE A 30 5.57 20.04 11.95
CA PHE A 30 4.30 19.49 11.50
C PHE A 30 4.17 19.72 9.99
N GLU A 31 4.01 18.63 9.24
CA GLU A 31 4.03 18.73 7.79
C GLU A 31 2.65 18.78 7.18
N ARG A 32 1.81 17.81 7.47
CA ARG A 32 0.52 17.69 6.78
C ARG A 32 -0.49 16.83 7.53
N VAL A 33 -1.77 17.11 7.31
CA VAL A 33 -2.88 16.20 7.61
C VAL A 33 -3.40 15.62 6.32
N LYS A 34 -3.55 14.30 6.27
CA LYS A 34 -4.13 13.55 5.17
C LYS A 34 -5.35 12.80 5.64
N GLY A 35 -6.29 12.58 4.74
CA GLY A 35 -7.46 11.75 4.98
C GLY A 35 -7.52 10.57 4.02
N MET A 36 -8.14 9.49 4.45
CA MET A 36 -8.51 8.39 3.57
C MET A 36 -9.91 7.89 3.94
N LEU A 37 -10.76 7.76 2.94
CA LEU A 37 -12.06 7.13 3.06
C LEU A 37 -12.09 5.85 2.22
N THR A 38 -12.61 4.77 2.79
CA THR A 38 -12.71 3.49 2.07
C THR A 38 -14.09 2.91 2.26
N GLY A 39 -14.66 2.40 1.17
CA GLY A 39 -15.89 1.63 1.20
C GLY A 39 -15.69 0.33 0.42
N VAL A 40 -15.81 -0.82 1.10
CA VAL A 40 -15.66 -2.15 0.46
C VAL A 40 -16.86 -3.04 0.74
N MET A 41 -17.31 -3.74 -0.29
CA MET A 41 -18.43 -4.68 -0.24
C MET A 41 -17.91 -6.12 -0.36
N VAL A 42 -18.38 -7.00 0.49
CA VAL A 42 -18.06 -8.43 0.44
C VAL A 42 -18.95 -9.10 -0.60
N LEU A 43 -18.36 -9.50 -1.73
CA LEU A 43 -19.07 -10.20 -2.81
C LEU A 43 -19.20 -11.70 -2.53
N LYS A 44 -18.15 -12.30 -1.98
CA LYS A 44 -18.10 -13.71 -1.63
C LYS A 44 -17.33 -13.91 -0.32
N GLY A 45 -17.86 -14.75 0.57
CA GLY A 45 -17.23 -15.11 1.84
C GLY A 45 -17.49 -16.56 2.16
N THR A 46 -16.65 -17.47 1.68
CA THR A 46 -16.70 -18.91 1.96
C THR A 46 -15.38 -19.36 2.61
N ALA A 47 -15.33 -20.59 3.10
CA ALA A 47 -14.10 -21.14 3.67
C ALA A 47 -12.92 -21.17 2.68
N LYS A 48 -13.21 -21.36 1.38
CA LYS A 48 -12.19 -21.42 0.31
C LYS A 48 -11.98 -20.10 -0.40
N THR A 49 -12.99 -19.22 -0.47
CA THR A 49 -12.92 -18.02 -1.30
C THR A 49 -13.43 -16.81 -0.55
N LYS A 50 -12.65 -15.75 -0.50
CA LYS A 50 -13.06 -14.41 -0.07
C LYS A 50 -12.86 -13.43 -1.22
N MET A 51 -13.84 -12.57 -1.46
CA MET A 51 -13.79 -11.58 -2.53
C MET A 51 -14.48 -10.30 -2.08
N THR A 52 -13.80 -9.18 -2.24
CA THR A 52 -14.37 -7.85 -1.98
C THR A 52 -14.10 -6.91 -3.14
N VAL A 53 -14.95 -5.90 -3.29
CA VAL A 53 -14.77 -4.80 -4.22
C VAL A 53 -15.13 -3.49 -3.53
N GLY A 54 -14.47 -2.42 -3.90
CA GLY A 54 -14.74 -1.13 -3.30
C GLY A 54 -13.96 0.02 -3.92
N LEU A 55 -13.99 1.14 -3.22
CA LEU A 55 -13.27 2.36 -3.57
C LEU A 55 -12.54 2.88 -2.33
N ALA A 56 -11.36 3.41 -2.55
CA ALA A 56 -10.63 4.21 -1.57
C ALA A 56 -10.46 5.62 -2.13
N VAL A 57 -10.72 6.64 -1.30
CA VAL A 57 -10.58 8.05 -1.64
C VAL A 57 -9.47 8.63 -0.78
N ASN A 58 -8.41 9.11 -1.41
CA ASN A 58 -7.34 9.83 -0.74
C ASN A 58 -7.64 11.33 -0.71
N ILE A 59 -7.66 11.90 0.47
CA ILE A 59 -7.79 13.33 0.70
C ILE A 59 -6.37 13.87 0.97
N ASP A 60 -5.60 13.99 -0.09
CA ASP A 60 -4.22 14.48 -0.11
C ASP A 60 -3.99 15.21 -1.44
N PRO A 61 -3.67 16.52 -1.46
CA PRO A 61 -3.43 17.28 -2.69
C PRO A 61 -2.32 16.69 -3.59
N THR A 62 -1.38 15.97 -3.00
CA THR A 62 -0.28 15.31 -3.73
C THR A 62 -0.60 13.87 -4.13
N ALA A 63 -1.81 13.39 -3.90
CA ALA A 63 -2.18 12.04 -4.33
C ALA A 63 -2.19 11.94 -5.86
N GLN A 64 -1.42 11.02 -6.42
CA GLN A 64 -1.40 10.74 -7.85
C GLN A 64 -2.79 10.32 -8.36
N VAL A 65 -3.47 9.50 -7.58
CA VAL A 65 -4.81 9.01 -7.88
C VAL A 65 -5.68 9.27 -6.65
N PRO A 66 -6.58 10.26 -6.71
CA PRO A 66 -7.44 10.58 -5.56
C PRO A 66 -8.48 9.51 -5.27
N VAL A 67 -8.94 8.77 -6.29
CA VAL A 67 -9.93 7.69 -6.14
C VAL A 67 -9.35 6.41 -6.70
N ILE A 68 -9.20 5.40 -5.86
CA ILE A 68 -8.57 4.12 -6.20
C ILE A 68 -9.62 3.01 -6.12
N PRO A 69 -9.89 2.26 -7.20
CA PRO A 69 -10.67 1.03 -7.10
C PRO A 69 -9.89 -0.02 -6.30
N VAL A 70 -10.58 -0.64 -5.35
CA VAL A 70 -10.02 -1.69 -4.49
C VAL A 70 -10.69 -3.00 -4.82
N PHE A 71 -9.90 -4.02 -5.04
CA PHE A 71 -10.38 -5.39 -5.23
C PHE A 71 -9.52 -6.35 -4.43
N THR A 72 -10.16 -7.23 -3.62
CA THR A 72 -9.44 -8.30 -2.96
C THR A 72 -10.01 -9.65 -3.37
N TYR A 73 -9.12 -10.61 -3.55
CA TYR A 73 -9.46 -11.98 -3.85
C TYR A 73 -8.49 -12.93 -3.16
N GLU A 74 -9.00 -13.76 -2.25
CA GLU A 74 -8.28 -14.88 -1.66
C GLU A 74 -8.97 -16.18 -2.09
N HIS A 75 -8.23 -17.10 -2.66
CA HIS A 75 -8.74 -18.43 -2.99
C HIS A 75 -7.76 -19.52 -2.59
N ARG A 76 -8.27 -20.51 -1.85
CA ARG A 76 -7.52 -21.70 -1.43
C ARG A 76 -7.88 -22.86 -2.34
N PHE A 77 -6.90 -23.26 -3.14
CA PHE A 77 -7.00 -24.42 -4.03
C PHE A 77 -6.88 -25.73 -3.26
N ASP A 78 -7.41 -26.82 -3.82
CA ASP A 78 -7.35 -28.13 -3.17
C ASP A 78 -5.94 -28.72 -3.07
N ASN A 79 -5.01 -28.25 -3.89
CA ASN A 79 -3.57 -28.60 -3.84
C ASN A 79 -2.78 -27.80 -2.77
N GLY A 80 -3.47 -27.00 -1.94
CA GLY A 80 -2.88 -26.20 -0.88
C GLY A 80 -2.25 -24.88 -1.32
N LEU A 81 -2.31 -24.52 -2.61
CA LEU A 81 -1.96 -23.18 -3.07
C LEU A 81 -3.02 -22.18 -2.65
N ILE A 82 -2.59 -20.92 -2.44
CA ILE A 82 -3.47 -19.80 -2.12
C ILE A 82 -3.15 -18.66 -3.08
N ALA A 83 -4.13 -18.26 -3.90
CA ALA A 83 -4.07 -16.99 -4.61
C ALA A 83 -4.51 -15.89 -3.65
N ASP A 84 -3.70 -14.86 -3.50
CA ASP A 84 -3.96 -13.70 -2.65
C ASP A 84 -3.69 -12.43 -3.45
N VAL A 85 -4.76 -11.77 -3.83
CA VAL A 85 -4.76 -10.58 -4.68
C VAL A 85 -5.39 -9.44 -3.90
N THR A 86 -4.69 -8.33 -3.80
CA THR A 86 -5.17 -7.07 -3.22
C THR A 86 -4.80 -5.93 -4.15
N LEU A 87 -5.65 -5.62 -5.11
CA LEU A 87 -5.40 -4.53 -6.06
C LEU A 87 -5.76 -3.17 -5.48
N PRO A 88 -4.92 -2.14 -5.78
CA PRO A 88 -3.70 -2.17 -6.61
C PRO A 88 -2.43 -2.65 -5.87
N LYS A 89 -2.50 -2.99 -4.60
CA LYS A 89 -1.34 -3.13 -3.71
C LYS A 89 -0.47 -4.36 -4.01
N SER A 90 -1.06 -5.55 -4.19
CA SER A 90 -0.26 -6.78 -4.26
C SER A 90 -0.98 -7.95 -4.94
N VAL A 91 -0.17 -8.85 -5.51
CA VAL A 91 -0.60 -10.14 -6.08
C VAL A 91 0.39 -11.20 -5.63
N TYR A 92 -0.09 -12.24 -4.93
CA TYR A 92 0.73 -13.33 -4.44
C TYR A 92 0.10 -14.71 -4.71
N MET A 93 0.95 -15.67 -5.02
CA MET A 93 0.67 -17.10 -4.88
C MET A 93 1.44 -17.61 -3.66
N ARG A 94 0.72 -18.24 -2.71
CA ARG A 94 1.28 -18.67 -1.44
C ARG A 94 1.07 -20.16 -1.23
N LYS A 95 1.98 -20.81 -0.50
CA LYS A 95 1.83 -22.19 -0.04
C LYS A 95 2.42 -22.36 1.36
N TYR A 96 1.64 -22.99 2.23
CA TYR A 96 2.15 -23.38 3.53
C TYR A 96 2.93 -24.69 3.42
N LEU A 97 4.02 -24.78 4.17
CA LEU A 97 4.95 -25.88 4.24
C LEU A 97 5.10 -26.35 5.70
N PHE A 98 5.66 -27.54 5.91
CA PHE A 98 6.03 -28.04 7.25
C PHE A 98 4.89 -27.94 8.29
N LYS A 99 3.71 -28.47 7.98
CA LYS A 99 2.52 -28.41 8.84
C LYS A 99 2.14 -26.98 9.26
N ASN A 100 2.30 -26.01 8.35
CA ASN A 100 2.01 -24.57 8.50
C ASN A 100 3.03 -23.76 9.31
N THR A 101 4.18 -24.31 9.68
CA THR A 101 5.28 -23.54 10.31
C THR A 101 6.08 -22.72 9.28
N GLY A 102 6.10 -23.15 8.00
CA GLY A 102 6.72 -22.43 6.90
C GLY A 102 5.68 -21.89 5.91
N ARG A 103 5.98 -20.77 5.25
CA ARG A 103 5.20 -20.20 4.16
C ARG A 103 6.11 -19.68 3.06
N VAL A 104 5.89 -20.12 1.83
CA VAL A 104 6.51 -19.54 0.63
C VAL A 104 5.48 -18.70 -0.10
N SER A 105 5.87 -17.53 -0.56
CA SER A 105 5.05 -16.63 -1.37
C SER A 105 5.85 -16.18 -2.59
N LEU A 106 5.22 -16.21 -3.76
CA LEU A 106 5.74 -15.68 -5.01
C LEU A 106 4.78 -14.64 -5.53
N GLY A 107 5.27 -13.45 -5.87
CA GLY A 107 4.39 -12.40 -6.38
C GLY A 107 5.04 -11.04 -6.47
N ALA A 108 4.20 -10.01 -6.49
CA ALA A 108 4.61 -8.63 -6.56
C ALA A 108 3.77 -7.76 -5.62
N GLU A 109 4.40 -6.69 -5.11
CA GLU A 109 3.73 -5.66 -4.31
C GLU A 109 4.19 -4.27 -4.74
N MET A 110 3.25 -3.34 -4.70
CA MET A 110 3.51 -1.91 -4.83
C MET A 110 3.77 -1.32 -3.45
N ASP A 111 4.84 -0.56 -3.35
CA ASP A 111 5.21 0.18 -2.14
C ASP A 111 5.41 1.65 -2.47
N GLN A 112 5.07 2.53 -1.55
CA GLN A 112 5.24 3.95 -1.71
C GLN A 112 6.05 4.51 -0.55
N THR A 113 7.19 5.10 -0.89
CA THR A 113 8.04 5.82 0.05
C THR A 113 7.80 7.31 -0.08
N THR A 114 7.64 7.99 1.05
CA THR A 114 7.53 9.45 1.11
C THR A 114 8.43 9.97 2.20
N PHE A 115 9.24 10.99 1.90
CA PHE A 115 10.02 11.72 2.90
C PHE A 115 10.12 13.19 2.54
N TYR A 116 10.46 14.02 3.54
CA TYR A 116 10.61 15.46 3.38
C TYR A 116 12.09 15.83 3.34
N VAL A 117 12.44 16.78 2.47
CA VAL A 117 13.78 17.32 2.32
C VAL A 117 13.70 18.83 2.51
N TYR A 118 14.64 19.37 3.26
CA TYR A 118 14.69 20.80 3.61
C TYR A 118 15.91 21.45 3.01
N ASN A 119 15.80 22.74 2.63
CA ASN A 119 16.91 23.60 2.25
C ASN A 119 17.89 22.96 1.24
N ILE A 120 17.38 22.45 0.12
CA ILE A 120 18.18 21.69 -0.88
C ILE A 120 19.30 22.55 -1.46
N ASP A 121 19.07 23.87 -1.65
CA ASP A 121 20.03 24.79 -2.25
C ASP A 121 20.84 25.62 -1.23
N GLY A 122 20.57 25.45 0.08
CA GLY A 122 21.24 26.18 1.14
C GLY A 122 20.81 27.65 1.27
N SER A 123 19.91 28.14 0.42
CA SER A 123 19.54 29.54 0.34
C SER A 123 18.35 29.91 1.23
N ASN A 124 17.47 28.96 1.51
CA ASN A 124 16.25 29.19 2.25
C ASN A 124 15.93 28.04 3.22
N PRO A 125 16.15 28.22 4.53
CA PRO A 125 15.89 27.17 5.54
C PRO A 125 14.40 26.78 5.66
N ASP A 126 13.49 27.65 5.20
CA ASP A 126 12.05 27.36 5.21
C ASP A 126 11.59 26.60 3.96
N GLN A 127 12.46 26.40 2.99
CA GLN A 127 12.14 25.68 1.78
C GLN A 127 11.97 24.18 2.04
N ARG A 128 10.80 23.67 1.70
CA ARG A 128 10.37 22.29 1.98
C ARG A 128 9.96 21.59 0.71
N PHE A 129 10.52 20.40 0.53
CA PHE A 129 10.19 19.50 -0.55
C PHE A 129 9.69 18.18 -0.02
N GLN A 130 8.78 17.56 -0.74
CA GLN A 130 8.30 16.21 -0.51
C GLN A 130 8.82 15.33 -1.65
N TYR A 131 9.61 14.32 -1.33
CA TYR A 131 9.98 13.27 -2.27
C TYR A 131 8.99 12.12 -2.13
N ARG A 132 8.47 11.65 -3.25
CA ARG A 132 7.58 10.49 -3.32
C ARG A 132 8.11 9.53 -4.37
N GLN A 133 8.26 8.27 -3.99
CA GLN A 133 8.73 7.19 -4.83
C GLN A 133 7.71 6.05 -4.81
N LEU A 134 7.40 5.54 -6.00
CA LEU A 134 6.61 4.33 -6.18
C LEU A 134 7.55 3.19 -6.57
N ASP A 135 7.50 2.10 -5.83
CA ASP A 135 8.27 0.89 -6.08
C ASP A 135 7.36 -0.29 -6.39
N ILE A 136 7.80 -1.16 -7.28
CA ILE A 136 7.22 -2.47 -7.53
C ILE A 136 8.26 -3.52 -7.15
N ASN A 137 8.01 -4.22 -6.06
CA ASN A 137 8.86 -5.31 -5.56
C ASN A 137 8.28 -6.63 -6.03
N SER A 138 9.02 -7.40 -6.83
CA SER A 138 8.61 -8.69 -7.35
C SER A 138 9.61 -9.76 -6.95
N GLY A 139 9.14 -10.89 -6.40
CA GLY A 139 10.07 -11.91 -5.92
C GLY A 139 9.44 -12.99 -5.07
N ILE A 140 10.31 -13.68 -4.34
CA ILE A 140 9.98 -14.79 -3.45
C ILE A 140 10.19 -14.34 -2.00
N ILE A 141 9.21 -14.66 -1.17
CA ILE A 141 9.28 -14.47 0.28
C ILE A 141 9.14 -15.84 0.93
N TYR A 142 10.07 -16.18 1.79
CA TYR A 142 9.97 -17.34 2.66
C TYR A 142 9.91 -16.91 4.12
N GLU A 143 8.94 -17.44 4.85
CA GLU A 143 8.74 -17.19 6.27
C GLU A 143 8.72 -18.51 7.03
N HIS A 144 9.38 -18.56 8.17
CA HIS A 144 9.41 -19.74 9.03
C HIS A 144 9.22 -19.37 10.50
N ALA A 145 8.21 -19.97 11.14
CA ALA A 145 7.93 -19.79 12.55
C ALA A 145 8.78 -20.75 13.38
N ILE A 146 9.52 -20.22 14.35
CA ILE A 146 10.33 -20.97 15.33
C ILE A 146 9.95 -20.46 16.73
N GLY A 147 9.10 -21.20 17.43
CA GLY A 147 8.53 -20.74 18.70
C GLY A 147 7.74 -19.45 18.50
N ASP A 148 8.12 -18.39 19.23
CA ASP A 148 7.48 -17.08 19.18
C ASP A 148 8.09 -16.15 18.11
N PHE A 149 9.06 -16.62 17.33
CA PHE A 149 9.75 -15.84 16.31
C PHE A 149 9.33 -16.24 14.90
N ILE A 150 9.36 -15.29 13.96
CA ILE A 150 9.22 -15.54 12.53
C ILE A 150 10.49 -15.05 11.83
N ILE A 151 11.22 -15.97 11.20
CA ILE A 151 12.34 -15.63 10.32
C ILE A 151 11.80 -15.42 8.92
N THR A 152 12.13 -14.28 8.29
CA THR A 152 11.71 -13.92 6.94
C THR A 152 12.92 -13.72 6.04
N GLY A 153 12.99 -14.46 4.95
CA GLY A 153 13.91 -14.25 3.84
C GLY A 153 13.17 -13.72 2.61
N LYS A 154 13.70 -12.67 1.98
CA LYS A 154 13.15 -12.09 0.74
C LYS A 154 14.23 -12.02 -0.33
N THR A 155 13.88 -12.37 -1.55
CA THR A 155 14.72 -12.18 -2.74
C THR A 155 13.85 -11.79 -3.93
N GLY A 156 14.36 -10.92 -4.81
CA GLY A 156 13.57 -10.45 -5.94
C GLY A 156 14.20 -9.25 -6.65
N ILE A 157 13.38 -8.60 -7.46
CA ILE A 157 13.70 -7.43 -8.25
C ILE A 157 12.84 -6.28 -7.77
N LYS A 158 13.44 -5.12 -7.61
CA LYS A 158 12.77 -3.86 -7.33
C LYS A 158 12.84 -2.98 -8.58
N LEU A 159 11.69 -2.51 -9.02
CA LEU A 159 11.54 -1.51 -10.08
C LEU A 159 10.98 -0.24 -9.46
N THR A 160 11.51 0.91 -9.87
CA THR A 160 11.04 2.23 -9.43
C THR A 160 10.45 2.98 -10.63
N PRO A 161 9.17 2.77 -10.97
CA PRO A 161 8.57 3.41 -12.16
C PRO A 161 8.37 4.91 -12.00
N SER A 162 8.37 5.45 -10.79
CA SER A 162 8.20 6.89 -10.57
C SER A 162 8.89 7.34 -9.29
N GLY A 163 9.68 8.41 -9.40
CA GLY A 163 10.22 9.16 -8.27
C GLY A 163 10.05 10.65 -8.56
N ARG A 164 9.34 11.38 -7.69
CA ARG A 164 9.02 12.79 -7.90
C ARG A 164 9.32 13.64 -6.67
N LEU A 165 9.82 14.83 -6.92
CA LEU A 165 10.08 15.84 -5.91
C LEU A 165 9.12 17.01 -6.13
N PHE A 166 8.36 17.37 -5.11
CA PHE A 166 7.40 18.47 -5.10
C PHE A 166 7.82 19.51 -4.08
N ARG A 167 7.48 20.78 -4.31
CA ARG A 167 7.38 21.71 -3.19
C ARG A 167 6.20 21.32 -2.31
N LYS A 168 6.28 21.57 -1.03
CA LYS A 168 5.27 21.16 -0.04
C LYS A 168 3.83 21.57 -0.43
N GLU A 169 3.66 22.70 -1.11
CA GLU A 169 2.37 23.29 -1.45
C GLU A 169 1.88 22.90 -2.86
N ASP A 170 2.73 22.25 -3.65
CA ASP A 170 2.40 21.90 -5.03
C ASP A 170 1.54 20.62 -5.12
N ASN A 171 0.80 20.51 -6.24
CA ASN A 171 0.06 19.30 -6.59
C ASN A 171 0.97 18.27 -7.25
N PHE A 172 0.47 17.05 -7.40
CA PHE A 172 1.23 15.94 -8.02
C PHE A 172 1.76 16.26 -9.42
N ASN A 173 1.06 17.09 -10.20
CA ASN A 173 1.45 17.45 -11.57
C ASN A 173 2.52 18.55 -11.64
N ASP A 174 2.80 19.22 -10.51
CA ASP A 174 3.71 20.36 -10.42
C ASP A 174 5.07 19.94 -9.84
N ALA A 175 5.54 18.73 -10.20
CA ALA A 175 6.80 18.20 -9.72
C ALA A 175 7.98 19.08 -10.20
N VAL A 176 8.87 19.43 -9.27
CA VAL A 176 10.11 20.18 -9.56
C VAL A 176 11.14 19.29 -10.24
N PHE A 177 11.11 18.00 -9.92
CA PHE A 177 12.02 17.01 -10.48
C PHE A 177 11.32 15.66 -10.57
N GLU A 178 11.54 14.96 -11.67
CA GLU A 178 11.01 13.61 -11.91
C GLU A 178 12.15 12.68 -12.32
N ILE A 179 12.23 11.53 -11.64
CA ILE A 179 13.08 10.41 -12.07
C ILE A 179 12.21 9.54 -12.98
N THR A 180 12.52 9.58 -14.26
CA THR A 180 12.00 8.60 -15.22
C THR A 180 12.97 7.43 -15.31
N PRO A 181 12.53 6.18 -15.16
CA PRO A 181 13.42 5.05 -15.38
C PRO A 181 13.90 5.09 -16.84
N ASP A 182 15.20 4.93 -17.04
CA ASP A 182 15.73 4.65 -18.38
C ASP A 182 15.19 3.30 -18.85
N PRO A 183 14.75 3.19 -20.14
CA PRO A 183 14.21 1.96 -20.69
C PRO A 183 15.22 0.81 -20.76
#